data_50a826210b1831d9ed3695264bf2fdec
#
_entry.id   50a826210b1831d9ed3695264bf2fdec
#
_cell.length_a   1.000
_cell.length_b   1.000
_cell.length_c   1.000
_cell.angle_alpha   90.00
_cell.angle_beta   90.00
_cell.angle_gamma   90.00
#
_symmetry.space_group_name_H-M   'P 1'
#
loop_
_entity.id
_entity.type
_entity.pdbx_description
1 polymer ?
#
loop_
_entity_poly.entity_id
_entity_poly.type
_entity_poly.pdbx_seq_one_letter_code
_entity_poly.pdbx_strand_id
1 'polypeptide(L)'
;MDFHLTREQEMVRKMYHEFAENEVKPLAEELDEEERFPMETVEKMGKLGMMGIYFPKKYGGAGGDVLSYAMCVEELSKVCGTTGVILSAHTSLCCAPIYEHGTEEQKMKYLPDLLSGKKIGAFGLTEPNAGTDASGQQTTAVLEGDHYVLNGSKCFITNGTVASTIVVFAMTDPKAGNHGISAFIVESSFPGFSVGKKEKKMGIRGSSTCDLIFEDCIVPKENLLGKEGQGFKIAMQTLDGGRIGIAAQALGLGEGAIDEAVKYTQERIQFKRRLSQFQNTQFQLADMHTRMQAAQYLVYAAACKKENHEPYSVDAAMAKLFAAEAASDVTRRAVQLFGGYGYTREYPVERMMRDAKITEIYEGTSEVQRMVISRAMGVK
;
A
#
# COMPACT_ATOMS: atom_id res chain seq x y z
N MET A 1 2.96 -27.78 -7.53
CA MET A 1 2.46 -26.44 -7.17
C MET A 1 1.27 -26.66 -6.29
N ASP A 2 1.32 -26.21 -5.04
CA ASP A 2 0.20 -26.32 -4.10
C ASP A 2 -0.47 -24.94 -4.01
N PHE A 3 -1.78 -24.89 -4.22
CA PHE A 3 -2.57 -23.65 -4.14
C PHE A 3 -3.38 -23.55 -2.84
N HIS A 4 -3.17 -24.51 -1.92
CA HIS A 4 -3.84 -24.52 -0.64
C HIS A 4 -3.03 -23.76 0.41
N LEU A 5 -3.74 -22.98 1.22
CA LEU A 5 -3.15 -22.36 2.40
C LEU A 5 -2.80 -23.43 3.42
N THR A 6 -1.73 -23.22 4.17
CA THR A 6 -1.44 -24.03 5.33
C THR A 6 -2.48 -23.75 6.43
N ARG A 7 -2.62 -24.68 7.38
CA ARG A 7 -3.52 -24.49 8.53
C ARG A 7 -3.22 -23.20 9.31
N GLU A 8 -1.95 -22.85 9.43
CA GLU A 8 -1.51 -21.62 10.09
C GLU A 8 -1.96 -20.38 9.31
N GLN A 9 -1.77 -20.38 7.99
CA GLN A 9 -2.22 -19.30 7.09
C GLN A 9 -3.75 -19.15 7.10
N GLU A 10 -4.51 -20.26 7.12
CA GLU A 10 -5.98 -20.22 7.28
C GLU A 10 -6.39 -19.58 8.62
N MET A 11 -5.70 -19.92 9.70
CA MET A 11 -5.98 -19.37 11.04
C MET A 11 -5.70 -17.87 11.11
N VAL A 12 -4.56 -17.41 10.59
CA VAL A 12 -4.24 -15.97 10.60
C VAL A 12 -5.16 -15.19 9.65
N ARG A 13 -5.52 -15.75 8.49
CA ARG A 13 -6.50 -15.13 7.58
C ARG A 13 -7.85 -14.94 8.27
N LYS A 14 -8.32 -15.96 8.98
CA LYS A 14 -9.56 -15.87 9.77
C LYS A 14 -9.49 -14.75 10.82
N MET A 15 -8.37 -14.66 11.53
CA MET A 15 -8.15 -13.57 12.49
C MET A 15 -8.19 -12.18 11.83
N TYR A 16 -7.56 -12.01 10.67
CA TYR A 16 -7.61 -10.76 9.91
C TYR A 16 -9.01 -10.43 9.46
N HIS A 17 -9.75 -11.41 8.97
CA HIS A 17 -11.16 -11.24 8.59
C HIS A 17 -12.03 -10.80 9.78
N GLU A 18 -11.92 -11.49 10.92
CA GLU A 18 -12.67 -11.14 12.13
C GLU A 18 -12.31 -9.73 12.62
N PHE A 19 -11.04 -9.35 12.56
CA PHE A 19 -10.61 -7.99 12.89
C PHE A 19 -11.18 -6.95 11.92
N ALA A 20 -11.14 -7.22 10.63
CA ALA A 20 -11.69 -6.34 9.60
C ALA A 20 -13.21 -6.10 9.80
N GLU A 21 -13.98 -7.16 10.01
CA GLU A 21 -15.43 -7.04 10.21
C GLU A 21 -15.81 -6.35 11.51
N ASN A 22 -15.10 -6.62 12.62
CA ASN A 22 -15.49 -6.14 13.93
C ASN A 22 -14.89 -4.78 14.32
N GLU A 23 -13.68 -4.46 13.84
CA GLU A 23 -12.93 -3.29 14.27
C GLU A 23 -12.73 -2.23 13.17
N VAL A 24 -12.78 -2.64 11.89
CA VAL A 24 -12.54 -1.72 10.76
C VAL A 24 -13.83 -1.32 10.06
N LYS A 25 -14.67 -2.29 9.72
CA LYS A 25 -15.92 -2.07 8.98
C LYS A 25 -16.85 -1.04 9.63
N PRO A 26 -17.05 -1.05 10.97
CA PRO A 26 -17.92 -0.08 11.63
C PRO A 26 -17.45 1.38 11.50
N LEU A 27 -16.16 1.61 11.30
CA LEU A 27 -15.57 2.94 11.18
C LEU A 27 -15.40 3.41 9.73
N ALA A 28 -15.55 2.52 8.75
CA ALA A 28 -15.15 2.78 7.37
C ALA A 28 -15.91 3.94 6.70
N GLU A 29 -17.19 4.12 7.02
CA GLU A 29 -18.01 5.23 6.51
C GLU A 29 -17.56 6.56 7.14
N GLU A 30 -17.47 6.63 8.47
CA GLU A 30 -17.01 7.82 9.19
C GLU A 30 -15.62 8.26 8.73
N LEU A 31 -14.67 7.33 8.58
CA LEU A 31 -13.31 7.63 8.13
C LEU A 31 -13.28 8.27 6.73
N ASP A 32 -14.17 7.85 5.84
CA ASP A 32 -14.30 8.43 4.50
C ASP A 32 -14.96 9.81 4.54
N GLU A 33 -16.06 9.96 5.30
CA GLU A 33 -16.79 11.23 5.41
C GLU A 33 -15.97 12.34 6.06
N GLU A 34 -15.32 12.02 7.18
CA GLU A 34 -14.54 12.98 7.97
C GLU A 34 -13.10 13.15 7.47
N GLU A 35 -12.67 12.33 6.51
CA GLU A 35 -11.28 12.29 6.03
C GLU A 35 -10.28 12.09 7.20
N ARG A 36 -10.66 11.28 8.18
CA ARG A 36 -9.96 11.09 9.45
C ARG A 36 -9.05 9.86 9.42
N PHE A 37 -7.83 10.02 9.94
CA PHE A 37 -6.91 8.89 10.09
C PHE A 37 -7.32 7.98 11.26
N PRO A 38 -7.40 6.64 11.07
CA PRO A 38 -7.90 5.70 12.08
C PRO A 38 -6.81 5.27 13.08
N MET A 39 -6.34 6.19 13.94
CA MET A 39 -5.26 5.89 14.88
C MET A 39 -5.63 4.75 15.84
N GLU A 40 -6.89 4.74 16.31
CA GLU A 40 -7.43 3.70 17.20
C GLU A 40 -7.38 2.29 16.57
N THR A 41 -7.59 2.20 15.25
CA THR A 41 -7.47 0.93 14.51
C THR A 41 -6.01 0.52 14.40
N VAL A 42 -5.11 1.46 14.10
CA VAL A 42 -3.66 1.20 14.00
C VAL A 42 -3.09 0.72 15.33
N GLU A 43 -3.51 1.31 16.45
CA GLU A 43 -3.10 0.85 17.79
C GLU A 43 -3.55 -0.58 18.09
N LYS A 44 -4.78 -0.96 17.68
CA LYS A 44 -5.27 -2.34 17.81
C LYS A 44 -4.50 -3.29 16.89
N MET A 45 -4.22 -2.89 15.66
CA MET A 45 -3.38 -3.67 14.73
C MET A 45 -1.98 -3.91 15.30
N GLY A 46 -1.38 -2.89 15.92
CA GLY A 46 -0.08 -3.01 16.59
C GLY A 46 -0.09 -4.05 17.72
N LYS A 47 -1.12 -4.04 18.57
CA LYS A 47 -1.28 -5.02 19.66
C LYS A 47 -1.43 -6.46 19.16
N LEU A 48 -1.95 -6.66 17.96
CA LEU A 48 -2.11 -7.96 17.31
C LEU A 48 -0.90 -8.37 16.43
N GLY A 49 0.16 -7.53 16.40
CA GLY A 49 1.35 -7.79 15.59
C GLY A 49 1.16 -7.59 14.08
N MET A 50 0.03 -7.00 13.67
CA MET A 50 -0.28 -6.80 12.24
C MET A 50 0.61 -5.73 11.58
N MET A 51 1.22 -4.84 12.35
CA MET A 51 2.13 -3.81 11.82
C MET A 51 3.52 -4.37 11.46
N GLY A 52 3.84 -5.61 11.87
CA GLY A 52 5.15 -6.23 11.67
C GLY A 52 5.10 -7.70 11.25
N ILE A 53 4.13 -8.13 10.43
CA ILE A 53 3.78 -9.53 10.16
C ILE A 53 4.98 -10.38 9.76
N TYR A 54 5.70 -10.05 8.68
CA TYR A 54 6.77 -10.89 8.15
C TYR A 54 8.18 -10.52 8.64
N PHE A 55 8.28 -9.60 9.60
CA PHE A 55 9.58 -9.22 10.14
C PHE A 55 9.99 -10.15 11.31
N PRO A 56 11.30 -10.40 11.49
CA PRO A 56 11.80 -11.24 12.56
C PRO A 56 11.46 -10.72 13.96
N LYS A 57 11.17 -11.63 14.87
CA LYS A 57 10.92 -11.33 16.30
C LYS A 57 12.05 -10.57 16.97
N LYS A 58 13.32 -10.74 16.51
CA LYS A 58 14.50 -9.99 16.96
C LYS A 58 14.29 -8.47 16.92
N TYR A 59 13.53 -7.98 15.94
CA TYR A 59 13.26 -6.55 15.77
C TYR A 59 11.84 -6.15 16.22
N GLY A 60 11.12 -7.05 16.89
CA GLY A 60 9.74 -6.79 17.35
C GLY A 60 8.66 -7.19 16.35
N GLY A 61 9.01 -7.86 15.24
CA GLY A 61 8.05 -8.40 14.29
C GLY A 61 7.33 -9.67 14.78
N ALA A 62 6.28 -10.07 14.06
CA ALA A 62 5.50 -11.26 14.39
C ALA A 62 6.17 -12.57 13.94
N GLY A 63 7.09 -12.53 12.96
CA GLY A 63 7.78 -13.70 12.43
C GLY A 63 6.90 -14.56 11.52
N GLY A 64 5.88 -13.97 10.90
CA GLY A 64 5.07 -14.60 9.86
C GLY A 64 5.74 -14.52 8.48
N ASP A 65 4.95 -14.70 7.42
CA ASP A 65 5.41 -14.73 6.04
C ASP A 65 4.80 -13.57 5.20
N VAL A 66 5.33 -13.36 3.99
CA VAL A 66 4.87 -12.31 3.06
C VAL A 66 3.46 -12.60 2.55
N LEU A 67 3.06 -13.87 2.43
CA LEU A 67 1.69 -14.24 2.04
C LEU A 67 0.69 -13.84 3.14
N SER A 68 1.02 -14.07 4.41
CA SER A 68 0.20 -13.62 5.55
C SER A 68 0.03 -12.10 5.58
N TYR A 69 1.09 -11.35 5.22
CA TYR A 69 0.99 -9.90 5.06
C TYR A 69 0.03 -9.52 3.90
N ALA A 70 0.15 -10.17 2.75
CA ALA A 70 -0.74 -9.89 1.62
C ALA A 70 -2.21 -10.20 1.98
N MET A 71 -2.48 -11.33 2.65
CA MET A 71 -3.81 -11.69 3.15
C MET A 71 -4.34 -10.68 4.17
N CYS A 72 -3.48 -10.11 5.03
CA CYS A 72 -3.91 -9.08 5.97
C CYS A 72 -4.36 -7.81 5.24
N VAL A 73 -3.58 -7.33 4.26
CA VAL A 73 -3.96 -6.17 3.43
C VAL A 73 -5.25 -6.44 2.65
N GLU A 74 -5.41 -7.64 2.09
CA GLU A 74 -6.61 -8.10 1.39
C GLU A 74 -7.84 -8.03 2.31
N GLU A 75 -7.83 -8.69 3.48
CA GLU A 75 -8.98 -8.75 4.38
C GLU A 75 -9.37 -7.36 4.94
N LEU A 76 -8.40 -6.51 5.27
CA LEU A 76 -8.67 -5.13 5.67
C LEU A 76 -9.32 -4.33 4.52
N SER A 77 -8.85 -4.53 3.29
CA SER A 77 -9.31 -3.78 2.13
C SER A 77 -10.69 -4.22 1.64
N LYS A 78 -11.15 -5.43 1.97
CA LYS A 78 -12.54 -5.88 1.72
C LYS A 78 -13.59 -4.95 2.33
N VAL A 79 -13.25 -4.35 3.47
CA VAL A 79 -14.16 -3.46 4.19
C VAL A 79 -13.74 -1.99 4.14
N CYS A 80 -12.42 -1.71 4.03
CA CYS A 80 -11.88 -0.35 4.06
C CYS A 80 -10.52 -0.26 3.35
N GLY A 81 -10.51 0.24 2.11
CA GLY A 81 -9.27 0.46 1.35
C GLY A 81 -8.28 1.41 2.04
N THR A 82 -8.78 2.36 2.83
CA THR A 82 -7.96 3.25 3.68
C THR A 82 -7.09 2.49 4.67
N THR A 83 -7.67 1.55 5.43
CA THR A 83 -6.92 0.79 6.44
C THR A 83 -5.91 -0.15 5.78
N GLY A 84 -6.27 -0.75 4.64
CA GLY A 84 -5.35 -1.59 3.86
C GLY A 84 -4.11 -0.83 3.40
N VAL A 85 -4.25 0.39 2.83
CA VAL A 85 -3.10 1.17 2.36
C VAL A 85 -2.24 1.72 3.50
N ILE A 86 -2.82 2.05 4.64
CA ILE A 86 -2.05 2.48 5.82
C ILE A 86 -1.05 1.40 6.22
N LEU A 87 -1.52 0.15 6.33
CA LEU A 87 -0.67 -1.00 6.62
C LEU A 87 0.33 -1.26 5.50
N SER A 88 -0.12 -1.25 4.24
CA SER A 88 0.74 -1.52 3.09
C SER A 88 1.91 -0.56 3.00
N ALA A 89 1.67 0.75 3.03
CA ALA A 89 2.70 1.77 2.94
C ALA A 89 3.66 1.73 4.13
N HIS A 90 3.14 1.57 5.34
CA HIS A 90 3.97 1.42 6.54
C HIS A 90 4.92 0.23 6.44
N THR A 91 4.40 -0.94 6.11
CA THR A 91 5.13 -2.20 6.12
C THR A 91 6.12 -2.31 4.96
N SER A 92 5.61 -2.14 3.72
CA SER A 92 6.39 -2.41 2.51
C SER A 92 7.29 -1.24 2.07
N LEU A 93 6.93 0.00 2.40
CA LEU A 93 7.66 1.17 1.92
C LEU A 93 8.56 1.82 2.99
N CYS A 94 8.25 1.66 4.29
CA CYS A 94 9.11 2.20 5.35
C CYS A 94 9.86 1.10 6.10
N CYS A 95 9.15 0.12 6.66
CA CYS A 95 9.81 -0.92 7.46
C CYS A 95 10.71 -1.82 6.60
N ALA A 96 10.25 -2.23 5.42
CA ALA A 96 11.01 -3.13 4.55
C ALA A 96 12.37 -2.55 4.11
N PRO A 97 12.49 -1.34 3.54
CA PRO A 97 13.80 -0.82 3.16
C PRO A 97 14.73 -0.60 4.36
N ILE A 98 14.24 -0.24 5.55
CA ILE A 98 15.07 -0.19 6.76
C ILE A 98 15.58 -1.58 7.13
N TYR A 99 14.72 -2.61 7.04
CA TYR A 99 15.10 -3.99 7.32
C TYR A 99 16.09 -4.55 6.28
N GLU A 100 15.86 -4.28 4.99
CA GLU A 100 16.65 -4.85 3.89
C GLU A 100 18.01 -4.15 3.71
N HIS A 101 18.09 -2.83 3.96
CA HIS A 101 19.27 -1.99 3.64
C HIS A 101 19.90 -1.29 4.83
N GLY A 102 19.25 -1.26 5.99
CA GLY A 102 19.75 -0.62 7.19
C GLY A 102 20.88 -1.38 7.86
N THR A 103 21.73 -0.66 8.61
CA THR A 103 22.69 -1.27 9.54
C THR A 103 21.97 -1.91 10.73
N GLU A 104 22.65 -2.75 11.51
CA GLU A 104 22.04 -3.34 12.72
C GLU A 104 21.60 -2.25 13.71
N GLU A 105 22.36 -1.19 13.85
CA GLU A 105 22.05 -0.04 14.70
C GLU A 105 20.76 0.64 14.23
N GLN A 106 20.63 0.89 12.92
CA GLN A 106 19.42 1.48 12.33
C GLN A 106 18.20 0.56 12.53
N LYS A 107 18.35 -0.75 12.29
CA LYS A 107 17.28 -1.74 12.51
C LYS A 107 16.82 -1.74 13.96
N MET A 108 17.77 -1.80 14.91
CA MET A 108 17.45 -1.82 16.35
C MET A 108 16.88 -0.49 16.84
N LYS A 109 17.27 0.64 16.23
CA LYS A 109 16.73 1.97 16.57
C LYS A 109 15.30 2.18 16.10
N TYR A 110 14.97 1.78 14.87
CA TYR A 110 13.72 2.18 14.21
C TYR A 110 12.66 1.09 14.18
N LEU A 111 13.03 -0.18 13.89
CA LEU A 111 12.04 -1.23 13.65
C LEU A 111 11.17 -1.57 14.87
N PRO A 112 11.68 -1.66 16.12
CA PRO A 112 10.83 -2.08 17.23
C PRO A 112 9.59 -1.19 17.45
N ASP A 113 9.76 0.12 17.38
CA ASP A 113 8.64 1.07 17.52
C ASP A 113 7.71 1.08 16.30
N LEU A 114 8.25 0.87 15.09
CA LEU A 114 7.47 0.76 13.87
C LEU A 114 6.67 -0.54 13.85
N LEU A 115 7.31 -1.68 14.07
CA LEU A 115 6.66 -3.01 13.97
C LEU A 115 5.64 -3.27 15.09
N SER A 116 5.74 -2.56 16.21
CA SER A 116 4.72 -2.56 17.26
C SER A 116 3.55 -1.61 17.02
N GLY A 117 3.61 -0.79 15.95
CA GLY A 117 2.59 0.22 15.65
C GLY A 117 2.64 1.47 16.56
N LYS A 118 3.63 1.58 17.43
CA LYS A 118 3.87 2.73 18.30
C LYS A 118 4.25 3.98 17.50
N LYS A 119 4.98 3.76 16.41
CA LYS A 119 5.34 4.75 15.40
C LYS A 119 4.84 4.31 14.04
N ILE A 120 4.50 5.27 13.19
CA ILE A 120 4.06 5.03 11.83
C ILE A 120 5.14 5.46 10.87
N GLY A 121 5.33 4.67 9.81
CA GLY A 121 6.29 4.92 8.75
C GLY A 121 5.67 5.48 7.49
N ALA A 122 6.45 6.27 6.74
CA ALA A 122 6.12 6.79 5.43
C ALA A 122 7.31 6.70 4.45
N PHE A 123 7.04 6.98 3.17
CA PHE A 123 8.01 6.86 2.07
C PHE A 123 7.95 8.10 1.19
N GLY A 124 9.01 8.89 1.20
CA GLY A 124 9.12 10.16 0.50
C GLY A 124 9.95 10.07 -0.76
N LEU A 125 9.39 9.56 -1.87
CA LEU A 125 10.05 9.49 -3.18
C LEU A 125 9.55 10.59 -4.12
N THR A 126 8.23 10.66 -4.33
CA THR A 126 7.57 11.47 -5.34
C THR A 126 7.72 12.96 -5.11
N GLU A 127 8.01 13.72 -6.16
CA GLU A 127 8.03 15.18 -6.18
C GLU A 127 7.06 15.73 -7.22
N PRO A 128 6.71 17.04 -7.17
CA PRO A 128 5.75 17.63 -8.13
C PRO A 128 6.08 17.36 -9.60
N ASN A 129 7.36 17.30 -9.96
CA ASN A 129 7.83 17.05 -11.33
C ASN A 129 8.48 15.67 -11.52
N ALA A 130 8.45 14.79 -10.51
CA ALA A 130 9.09 13.48 -10.54
C ALA A 130 8.18 12.41 -9.92
N GLY A 131 7.15 12.00 -10.65
CA GLY A 131 6.28 10.87 -10.33
C GLY A 131 6.78 9.59 -11.00
N THR A 132 6.28 9.29 -12.20
CA THR A 132 6.75 8.14 -13.00
C THR A 132 8.24 8.25 -13.36
N ASP A 133 8.70 9.45 -13.70
CA ASP A 133 10.13 9.75 -13.87
C ASP A 133 10.79 10.04 -12.51
N ALA A 134 10.89 9.00 -11.68
CA ALA A 134 11.45 9.10 -10.33
C ALA A 134 12.94 9.49 -10.30
N SER A 135 13.64 9.40 -11.43
CA SER A 135 15.04 9.83 -11.55
C SER A 135 15.19 11.36 -11.65
N GLY A 136 14.12 12.06 -12.04
CA GLY A 136 14.09 13.51 -12.20
C GLY A 136 13.90 14.31 -10.92
N GLN A 137 14.07 13.71 -9.75
CA GLN A 137 13.87 14.39 -8.46
C GLN A 137 14.91 15.50 -8.22
N GLN A 138 14.46 16.55 -7.52
CA GLN A 138 15.22 17.79 -7.30
C GLN A 138 15.57 18.04 -5.83
N THR A 139 14.94 17.35 -4.88
CA THR A 139 15.31 17.43 -3.46
C THR A 139 16.78 17.08 -3.31
N THR A 140 17.56 17.95 -2.68
CA THR A 140 19.00 17.79 -2.48
C THR A 140 19.34 17.34 -1.08
N ALA A 141 20.51 16.69 -0.93
CA ALA A 141 21.13 16.38 0.36
C ALA A 141 22.64 16.69 0.27
N VAL A 142 23.08 17.70 0.99
CA VAL A 142 24.49 18.13 1.01
C VAL A 142 25.13 17.69 2.31
N LEU A 143 26.29 17.01 2.24
CA LEU A 143 27.04 16.60 3.44
C LEU A 143 27.80 17.79 4.03
N GLU A 144 27.51 18.12 5.28
CA GLU A 144 28.17 19.16 6.05
C GLU A 144 28.68 18.58 7.37
N GLY A 145 29.96 18.21 7.40
CA GLY A 145 30.60 17.64 8.59
C GLY A 145 30.00 16.26 8.94
N ASP A 146 29.21 16.18 10.00
CA ASP A 146 28.63 14.97 10.55
C ASP A 146 27.12 14.78 10.23
N HIS A 147 26.54 15.62 9.38
CA HIS A 147 25.14 15.59 8.98
C HIS A 147 24.96 15.95 7.51
N TYR A 148 23.78 15.58 6.98
CA TYR A 148 23.27 16.04 5.68
C TYR A 148 22.27 17.17 5.90
N VAL A 149 22.32 18.17 5.03
CA VAL A 149 21.32 19.24 4.94
C VAL A 149 20.43 18.95 3.76
N LEU A 150 19.17 18.62 4.03
CA LEU A 150 18.17 18.33 2.99
C LEU A 150 17.36 19.58 2.67
N ASN A 151 17.20 19.86 1.36
CA ASN A 151 16.38 20.95 0.85
C ASN A 151 15.49 20.48 -0.31
N GLY A 152 14.20 20.76 -0.24
CA GLY A 152 13.22 20.40 -1.25
C GLY A 152 11.85 19.99 -0.69
N SER A 153 11.07 19.28 -1.48
CA SER A 153 9.75 18.82 -1.05
C SER A 153 9.38 17.49 -1.70
N LYS A 154 8.56 16.71 -1.01
CA LYS A 154 7.93 15.49 -1.53
C LYS A 154 6.42 15.68 -1.52
N CYS A 155 5.70 15.10 -2.49
CA CYS A 155 4.25 15.20 -2.58
C CYS A 155 3.58 13.84 -2.63
N PHE A 156 2.28 13.80 -2.31
CA PHE A 156 1.45 12.59 -2.26
C PHE A 156 1.96 11.51 -1.29
N ILE A 157 2.50 11.92 -0.14
CA ILE A 157 3.09 10.99 0.82
C ILE A 157 2.02 10.40 1.74
N THR A 158 1.76 9.11 1.55
CA THR A 158 0.87 8.30 2.40
C THR A 158 1.43 8.21 3.82
N ASN A 159 0.55 8.30 4.82
CA ASN A 159 0.87 8.38 6.24
C ASN A 159 1.65 9.63 6.67
N GLY A 160 1.96 10.56 5.77
CA GLY A 160 2.91 11.67 6.02
C GLY A 160 2.54 12.57 7.21
N THR A 161 1.26 12.84 7.47
CA THR A 161 0.85 13.71 8.60
C THR A 161 1.01 13.05 9.97
N VAL A 162 1.14 11.73 10.03
CA VAL A 162 1.21 10.94 11.27
C VAL A 162 2.51 10.15 11.39
N ALA A 163 3.31 10.13 10.34
CA ALA A 163 4.57 9.40 10.32
C ALA A 163 5.60 10.05 11.24
N SER A 164 6.24 9.23 12.07
CA SER A 164 7.40 9.64 12.88
C SER A 164 8.73 9.29 12.21
N THR A 165 8.71 8.34 11.28
CA THR A 165 9.90 7.85 10.56
C THR A 165 9.59 7.78 9.07
N ILE A 166 10.39 8.40 8.25
CA ILE A 166 10.18 8.50 6.81
C ILE A 166 11.45 8.04 6.08
N VAL A 167 11.32 7.14 5.11
CA VAL A 167 12.40 6.85 4.16
C VAL A 167 12.32 7.88 3.02
N VAL A 168 13.31 8.75 2.92
CA VAL A 168 13.36 9.89 1.99
C VAL A 168 14.50 9.69 0.98
N PHE A 169 14.25 10.05 -0.27
CA PHE A 169 15.23 10.02 -1.34
C PHE A 169 15.62 11.44 -1.74
N ALA A 170 16.90 11.71 -1.84
CA ALA A 170 17.41 13.02 -2.20
C ALA A 170 18.71 12.91 -3.03
N MET A 171 18.97 13.93 -3.82
CA MET A 171 20.13 14.03 -4.71
C MET A 171 21.36 14.45 -3.91
N THR A 172 22.36 13.58 -3.81
CA THR A 172 23.67 13.86 -3.22
C THR A 172 24.72 14.25 -4.28
N ASP A 173 24.56 13.76 -5.53
CA ASP A 173 25.41 14.15 -6.67
C ASP A 173 24.56 14.38 -7.93
N PRO A 174 24.18 15.64 -8.24
CA PRO A 174 23.37 15.94 -9.43
C PRO A 174 24.03 15.55 -10.77
N LYS A 175 25.35 15.37 -10.80
CA LYS A 175 26.08 15.02 -12.03
C LYS A 175 26.04 13.52 -12.35
N ALA A 176 25.73 12.69 -11.35
CA ALA A 176 25.69 11.24 -11.49
C ALA A 176 24.31 10.68 -11.94
N GLY A 177 23.32 11.55 -12.23
CA GLY A 177 21.97 11.13 -12.62
C GLY A 177 21.32 10.28 -11.53
N ASN A 178 20.70 9.15 -11.89
CA ASN A 178 20.07 8.25 -10.92
C ASN A 178 21.07 7.60 -9.92
N HIS A 179 22.36 7.55 -10.25
CA HIS A 179 23.40 7.12 -9.33
C HIS A 179 23.82 8.22 -8.32
N GLY A 180 23.29 9.42 -8.45
CA GLY A 180 23.47 10.50 -7.48
C GLY A 180 22.38 10.56 -6.42
N ILE A 181 21.37 9.70 -6.51
CA ILE A 181 20.27 9.64 -5.54
C ILE A 181 20.66 8.76 -4.37
N SER A 182 20.47 9.26 -3.15
CA SER A 182 20.70 8.56 -1.88
C SER A 182 19.41 8.43 -1.07
N ALA A 183 19.35 7.47 -0.17
CA ALA A 183 18.22 7.22 0.70
C ALA A 183 18.56 7.59 2.15
N PHE A 184 17.60 8.16 2.87
CA PHE A 184 17.77 8.63 4.25
C PHE A 184 16.61 8.19 5.13
N ILE A 185 16.89 7.85 6.39
CA ILE A 185 15.87 7.70 7.42
C ILE A 185 15.70 9.07 8.10
N VAL A 186 14.58 9.74 7.85
CA VAL A 186 14.26 11.04 8.42
C VAL A 186 13.23 10.87 9.53
N GLU A 187 13.50 11.48 10.68
CA GLU A 187 12.54 11.56 11.78
C GLU A 187 11.74 12.88 11.65
N SER A 188 10.44 12.83 11.90
CA SER A 188 9.58 14.02 11.82
C SER A 188 9.95 15.12 12.84
N SER A 189 10.76 14.79 13.82
CA SER A 189 11.32 15.71 14.82
C SER A 189 12.60 16.43 14.39
N PHE A 190 13.17 16.10 13.24
CA PHE A 190 14.40 16.73 12.80
C PHE A 190 14.20 18.22 12.47
N PRO A 191 15.13 19.10 12.89
CA PRO A 191 15.07 20.52 12.54
C PRO A 191 14.98 20.70 11.01
N GLY A 192 14.14 21.62 10.56
CA GLY A 192 13.92 21.89 9.14
C GLY A 192 12.98 20.95 8.42
N PHE A 193 12.41 19.92 9.11
CA PHE A 193 11.33 19.11 8.58
C PHE A 193 9.97 19.70 8.94
N SER A 194 9.04 19.72 7.97
CA SER A 194 7.64 20.05 8.23
C SER A 194 6.70 19.32 7.28
N VAL A 195 5.44 19.23 7.69
CA VAL A 195 4.35 18.66 6.89
C VAL A 195 3.63 19.79 6.19
N GLY A 196 3.50 19.67 4.87
CA GLY A 196 2.82 20.64 4.04
C GLY A 196 1.31 20.35 3.91
N LYS A 197 0.78 20.63 2.74
CA LYS A 197 -0.65 20.51 2.43
C LYS A 197 -1.13 19.06 2.53
N LYS A 198 -2.25 18.84 3.24
CA LYS A 198 -3.01 17.58 3.18
C LYS A 198 -3.87 17.56 1.92
N GLU A 199 -3.83 16.48 1.17
CA GLU A 199 -4.57 16.35 -0.09
C GLU A 199 -6.03 15.94 0.13
N LYS A 200 -6.95 16.62 -0.58
CA LYS A 200 -8.35 16.18 -0.72
C LYS A 200 -8.43 15.19 -1.87
N LYS A 201 -8.86 13.97 -1.58
CA LYS A 201 -8.79 12.85 -2.52
C LYS A 201 -10.16 12.35 -2.95
N MET A 202 -10.21 11.70 -4.09
CA MET A 202 -11.40 11.01 -4.61
C MET A 202 -11.80 9.83 -3.71
N GLY A 203 -10.84 8.97 -3.34
CA GLY A 203 -11.00 7.77 -2.52
C GLY A 203 -9.90 7.64 -1.48
N ILE A 204 -9.94 6.55 -0.70
CA ILE A 204 -9.06 6.32 0.47
C ILE A 204 -8.92 7.59 1.32
N ARG A 205 -10.04 8.27 1.56
CA ARG A 205 -10.04 9.64 2.07
C ARG A 205 -9.54 9.74 3.51
N GLY A 206 -9.75 8.70 4.31
CA GLY A 206 -9.22 8.60 5.66
C GLY A 206 -7.71 8.32 5.73
N SER A 207 -7.05 7.94 4.61
CA SER A 207 -5.60 7.83 4.57
C SER A 207 -4.98 9.23 4.52
N SER A 208 -4.06 9.50 5.43
CA SER A 208 -3.31 10.76 5.45
C SER A 208 -2.35 10.81 4.27
N THR A 209 -2.57 11.76 3.37
CA THR A 209 -1.70 12.00 2.20
C THR A 209 -1.36 13.48 2.18
N CYS A 210 -0.08 13.83 2.16
CA CYS A 210 0.38 15.22 2.27
C CYS A 210 1.70 15.46 1.55
N ASP A 211 2.10 16.72 1.51
CA ASP A 211 3.46 17.11 1.15
C ASP A 211 4.38 17.00 2.38
N LEU A 212 5.66 16.69 2.13
CA LEU A 212 6.75 16.83 3.10
C LEU A 212 7.66 17.96 2.61
N ILE A 213 8.08 18.82 3.53
CA ILE A 213 8.89 20.01 3.23
C ILE A 213 10.20 19.91 4.02
N PHE A 214 11.30 20.16 3.33
CA PHE A 214 12.67 20.17 3.89
C PHE A 214 13.27 21.54 3.62
N GLU A 215 13.49 22.31 4.68
CA GLU A 215 14.11 23.63 4.66
C GLU A 215 15.32 23.61 5.60
N ASP A 216 16.51 23.44 5.03
CA ASP A 216 17.75 23.19 5.79
C ASP A 216 17.57 22.06 6.81
N CYS A 217 16.91 20.98 6.39
CA CYS A 217 16.59 19.86 7.27
C CYS A 217 17.85 19.08 7.63
N ILE A 218 18.17 19.05 8.93
CA ILE A 218 19.41 18.45 9.46
C ILE A 218 19.16 16.95 9.70
N VAL A 219 19.83 16.12 8.93
CA VAL A 219 19.75 14.65 9.01
C VAL A 219 21.12 14.10 9.40
N PRO A 220 21.28 13.45 10.56
CA PRO A 220 22.56 12.87 10.99
C PRO A 220 23.15 11.92 9.94
N LYS A 221 24.46 11.89 9.80
CA LYS A 221 25.16 11.06 8.80
C LYS A 221 24.86 9.56 8.96
N GLU A 222 24.68 9.10 10.18
CA GLU A 222 24.28 7.71 10.48
C GLU A 222 22.86 7.35 10.01
N ASN A 223 22.06 8.31 9.57
CA ASN A 223 20.74 8.10 9.02
C ASN A 223 20.75 7.89 7.50
N LEU A 224 21.93 7.90 6.85
CA LEU A 224 22.05 7.43 5.46
C LEU A 224 21.69 5.95 5.38
N LEU A 225 20.70 5.59 4.58
CA LEU A 225 20.23 4.22 4.38
C LEU A 225 21.00 3.58 3.22
N GLY A 226 21.77 2.53 3.52
CA GLY A 226 22.67 1.93 2.56
C GLY A 226 23.94 2.78 2.34
N LYS A 227 24.25 3.11 1.09
CA LYS A 227 25.40 3.93 0.69
C LYS A 227 24.96 5.10 -0.20
N GLU A 228 25.73 6.18 -0.24
CA GLU A 228 25.51 7.25 -1.21
C GLU A 228 25.42 6.69 -2.64
N GLY A 229 24.53 7.26 -3.44
CA GLY A 229 24.29 6.86 -4.81
C GLY A 229 23.49 5.56 -5.00
N GLN A 230 23.10 4.89 -3.92
CA GLN A 230 22.27 3.66 -4.00
C GLN A 230 20.76 3.91 -3.82
N GLY A 231 20.35 5.14 -3.57
CA GLY A 231 18.96 5.46 -3.26
C GLY A 231 17.98 5.06 -4.37
N PHE A 232 18.32 5.30 -5.64
CA PHE A 232 17.43 4.89 -6.75
C PHE A 232 17.23 3.37 -6.81
N LYS A 233 18.30 2.59 -6.59
CA LYS A 233 18.23 1.12 -6.52
C LYS A 233 17.34 0.68 -5.35
N ILE A 234 17.55 1.25 -4.17
CA ILE A 234 16.74 0.99 -2.97
C ILE A 234 15.27 1.32 -3.24
N ALA A 235 14.97 2.48 -3.86
CA ALA A 235 13.61 2.86 -4.21
C ALA A 235 12.93 1.84 -5.13
N MET A 236 13.60 1.39 -6.20
CA MET A 236 13.03 0.41 -7.14
C MET A 236 12.78 -0.95 -6.49
N GLN A 237 13.71 -1.44 -5.66
CA GLN A 237 13.54 -2.69 -4.91
C GLN A 237 12.39 -2.59 -3.90
N THR A 238 12.28 -1.47 -3.19
CA THR A 238 11.18 -1.19 -2.26
C THR A 238 9.83 -1.20 -2.98
N LEU A 239 9.73 -0.54 -4.13
CA LEU A 239 8.51 -0.50 -4.94
C LEU A 239 8.10 -1.88 -5.47
N ASP A 240 9.05 -2.76 -5.80
CA ASP A 240 8.73 -4.14 -6.19
C ASP A 240 7.97 -4.87 -5.06
N GLY A 241 8.40 -4.69 -3.81
CA GLY A 241 7.69 -5.22 -2.64
C GLY A 241 6.35 -4.53 -2.38
N GLY A 242 6.28 -3.21 -2.56
CA GLY A 242 5.06 -2.42 -2.39
C GLY A 242 3.94 -2.81 -3.36
N ARG A 243 4.28 -3.17 -4.61
CA ARG A 243 3.32 -3.64 -5.62
C ARG A 243 2.51 -4.84 -5.15
N ILE A 244 3.08 -5.75 -4.35
CA ILE A 244 2.36 -6.88 -3.77
C ILE A 244 1.26 -6.36 -2.81
N GLY A 245 1.59 -5.41 -1.94
CA GLY A 245 0.62 -4.80 -1.02
C GLY A 245 -0.51 -4.08 -1.74
N ILE A 246 -0.21 -3.31 -2.80
CA ILE A 246 -1.25 -2.63 -3.60
C ILE A 246 -2.10 -3.62 -4.40
N ALA A 247 -1.50 -4.69 -4.92
CA ALA A 247 -2.25 -5.75 -5.58
C ALA A 247 -3.21 -6.45 -4.60
N ALA A 248 -2.77 -6.71 -3.36
CA ALA A 248 -3.62 -7.26 -2.30
C ALA A 248 -4.73 -6.29 -1.88
N GLN A 249 -4.45 -4.98 -1.82
CA GLN A 249 -5.47 -3.96 -1.56
C GLN A 249 -6.54 -3.94 -2.67
N ALA A 250 -6.12 -3.95 -3.93
CA ALA A 250 -7.03 -4.00 -5.07
C ALA A 250 -7.89 -5.28 -5.05
N LEU A 251 -7.24 -6.42 -4.75
CA LEU A 251 -7.93 -7.70 -4.59
C LEU A 251 -9.04 -7.60 -3.52
N GLY A 252 -8.70 -7.13 -2.33
CA GLY A 252 -9.68 -6.98 -1.24
C GLY A 252 -10.84 -6.05 -1.60
N LEU A 253 -10.57 -4.89 -2.22
CA LEU A 253 -11.62 -3.96 -2.68
C LEU A 253 -12.58 -4.62 -3.68
N GLY A 254 -12.05 -5.39 -4.63
CA GLY A 254 -12.87 -6.11 -5.60
C GLY A 254 -13.71 -7.21 -4.96
N GLU A 255 -13.12 -8.01 -4.06
CA GLU A 255 -13.85 -9.07 -3.35
C GLU A 255 -14.93 -8.49 -2.44
N GLY A 256 -14.64 -7.45 -1.64
CA GLY A 256 -15.62 -6.78 -0.80
C GLY A 256 -16.80 -6.22 -1.60
N ALA A 257 -16.55 -5.65 -2.78
CA ALA A 257 -17.61 -5.17 -3.67
C ALA A 257 -18.47 -6.31 -4.22
N ILE A 258 -17.89 -7.49 -4.47
CA ILE A 258 -18.65 -8.69 -4.86
C ILE A 258 -19.54 -9.18 -3.71
N ASP A 259 -18.99 -9.25 -2.49
CA ASP A 259 -19.73 -9.70 -1.30
C ASP A 259 -20.96 -8.82 -1.06
N GLU A 260 -20.81 -7.50 -1.12
CA GLU A 260 -21.93 -6.56 -1.00
C GLU A 260 -22.94 -6.71 -2.17
N ALA A 261 -22.45 -6.90 -3.40
CA ALA A 261 -23.32 -7.09 -4.57
C ALA A 261 -24.11 -8.42 -4.49
N VAL A 262 -23.49 -9.49 -4.03
CA VAL A 262 -24.16 -10.79 -3.81
C VAL A 262 -25.26 -10.64 -2.77
N LYS A 263 -24.96 -10.04 -1.61
CA LYS A 263 -25.94 -9.79 -0.55
C LYS A 263 -27.11 -8.97 -1.06
N TYR A 264 -26.85 -7.80 -1.65
CA TYR A 264 -27.89 -6.93 -2.17
C TYR A 264 -28.77 -7.59 -3.21
N THR A 265 -28.20 -8.30 -4.17
CA THR A 265 -28.97 -8.95 -5.26
C THR A 265 -29.81 -10.11 -4.76
N GLN A 266 -29.45 -10.76 -3.64
CA GLN A 266 -30.25 -11.80 -2.97
C GLN A 266 -31.44 -11.23 -2.19
N GLU A 267 -31.36 -9.97 -1.75
CA GLU A 267 -32.42 -9.32 -0.97
C GLU A 267 -33.36 -8.47 -1.84
N ARG A 268 -32.82 -7.72 -2.79
CA ARG A 268 -33.57 -6.75 -3.61
C ARG A 268 -34.52 -7.43 -4.57
N ILE A 269 -35.81 -7.05 -4.51
CA ILE A 269 -36.85 -7.55 -5.37
C ILE A 269 -37.26 -6.49 -6.38
N GLN A 270 -37.23 -6.84 -7.68
CA GLN A 270 -37.82 -6.08 -8.79
C GLN A 270 -38.50 -7.04 -9.76
N PHE A 271 -39.55 -6.58 -10.44
CA PHE A 271 -40.36 -7.46 -11.33
C PHE A 271 -40.82 -8.73 -10.62
N LYS A 272 -41.19 -8.63 -9.33
CA LYS A 272 -41.70 -9.69 -8.46
C LYS A 272 -40.72 -10.84 -8.19
N ARG A 273 -39.43 -10.66 -8.41
CA ARG A 273 -38.37 -11.64 -8.11
C ARG A 273 -37.09 -10.97 -7.67
N ARG A 274 -36.19 -11.69 -6.98
CA ARG A 274 -34.88 -11.19 -6.53
C ARG A 274 -33.97 -10.88 -7.72
N LEU A 275 -33.11 -9.89 -7.60
CA LEU A 275 -32.17 -9.56 -8.67
C LEU A 275 -31.25 -10.73 -9.01
N SER A 276 -30.86 -11.54 -8.01
CA SER A 276 -30.05 -12.76 -8.20
C SER A 276 -30.72 -13.84 -9.07
N GLN A 277 -32.00 -13.75 -9.32
CA GLN A 277 -32.74 -14.69 -10.19
C GLN A 277 -32.71 -14.29 -11.67
N PHE A 278 -32.13 -13.15 -12.01
CA PHE A 278 -31.95 -12.73 -13.40
C PHE A 278 -30.62 -13.26 -13.94
N GLN A 279 -30.66 -13.93 -15.08
CA GLN A 279 -29.51 -14.58 -15.68
C GLN A 279 -28.33 -13.61 -15.92
N ASN A 280 -28.62 -12.38 -16.39
CA ASN A 280 -27.60 -11.37 -16.57
C ASN A 280 -26.88 -11.00 -15.26
N THR A 281 -27.61 -10.93 -14.13
CA THR A 281 -27.01 -10.68 -12.80
C THR A 281 -26.07 -11.83 -12.41
N GLN A 282 -26.51 -13.08 -12.62
CA GLN A 282 -25.70 -14.27 -12.34
C GLN A 282 -24.42 -14.30 -13.18
N PHE A 283 -24.50 -13.97 -14.46
CA PHE A 283 -23.34 -13.93 -15.34
C PHE A 283 -22.35 -12.83 -14.92
N GLN A 284 -22.84 -11.63 -14.59
CA GLN A 284 -21.98 -10.56 -14.13
C GLN A 284 -21.24 -10.94 -12.84
N LEU A 285 -21.93 -11.49 -11.84
CA LEU A 285 -21.31 -11.94 -10.59
C LEU A 285 -20.28 -13.05 -10.82
N ALA A 286 -20.56 -14.00 -11.70
CA ALA A 286 -19.64 -15.07 -12.06
C ALA A 286 -18.37 -14.53 -12.73
N ASP A 287 -18.50 -13.60 -13.68
CA ASP A 287 -17.37 -12.95 -14.34
C ASP A 287 -16.51 -12.14 -13.34
N MET A 288 -17.16 -11.36 -12.47
CA MET A 288 -16.50 -10.57 -11.44
C MET A 288 -15.68 -11.48 -10.52
N HIS A 289 -16.31 -12.54 -9.99
CA HIS A 289 -15.64 -13.50 -9.11
C HIS A 289 -14.47 -14.21 -9.80
N THR A 290 -14.62 -14.66 -11.04
CA THR A 290 -13.55 -15.32 -11.81
C THR A 290 -12.35 -14.40 -11.98
N ARG A 291 -12.56 -13.11 -12.24
CA ARG A 291 -11.47 -12.13 -12.38
C ARG A 291 -10.73 -11.90 -11.05
N MET A 292 -11.46 -11.77 -9.94
CA MET A 292 -10.81 -11.59 -8.63
C MET A 292 -10.08 -12.85 -8.18
N GLN A 293 -10.60 -14.03 -8.48
CA GLN A 293 -9.92 -15.29 -8.21
C GLN A 293 -8.60 -15.41 -9.00
N ALA A 294 -8.59 -14.99 -10.27
CA ALA A 294 -7.36 -14.94 -11.06
C ALA A 294 -6.36 -13.92 -10.49
N ALA A 295 -6.84 -12.75 -10.02
CA ALA A 295 -6.01 -11.75 -9.35
C ALA A 295 -5.38 -12.32 -8.07
N GLN A 296 -6.15 -13.06 -7.26
CA GLN A 296 -5.67 -13.68 -6.03
C GLN A 296 -4.49 -14.62 -6.28
N TYR A 297 -4.58 -15.48 -7.29
CA TYR A 297 -3.47 -16.36 -7.64
C TYR A 297 -2.20 -15.60 -8.05
N LEU A 298 -2.32 -14.51 -8.79
CA LEU A 298 -1.17 -13.67 -9.15
C LEU A 298 -0.55 -12.99 -7.93
N VAL A 299 -1.37 -12.45 -7.03
CA VAL A 299 -0.92 -11.79 -5.80
C VAL A 299 -0.19 -12.79 -4.90
N TYR A 300 -0.79 -13.94 -4.67
CA TYR A 300 -0.23 -14.96 -3.80
C TYR A 300 1.06 -15.57 -4.37
N ALA A 301 1.11 -15.79 -5.69
CA ALA A 301 2.33 -16.24 -6.35
C ALA A 301 3.49 -15.25 -6.19
N ALA A 302 3.22 -13.94 -6.34
CA ALA A 302 4.24 -12.90 -6.15
C ALA A 302 4.71 -12.84 -4.69
N ALA A 303 3.78 -12.96 -3.72
CA ALA A 303 4.11 -12.99 -2.29
C ALA A 303 5.00 -14.21 -1.92
N CYS A 304 4.64 -15.41 -2.41
CA CYS A 304 5.42 -16.62 -2.18
C CYS A 304 6.83 -16.53 -2.80
N LYS A 305 6.98 -15.96 -4.00
CA LYS A 305 8.31 -15.75 -4.61
C LYS A 305 9.17 -14.80 -3.78
N LYS A 306 8.60 -13.70 -3.28
CA LYS A 306 9.32 -12.78 -2.39
C LYS A 306 9.76 -13.50 -1.11
N GLU A 307 8.91 -14.29 -0.49
CA GLU A 307 9.24 -15.09 0.70
C GLU A 307 10.40 -16.06 0.45
N ASN A 308 10.38 -16.74 -0.69
CA ASN A 308 11.42 -17.69 -1.09
C ASN A 308 12.71 -17.02 -1.60
N HIS A 309 12.82 -15.69 -1.56
CA HIS A 309 13.95 -14.93 -2.11
C HIS A 309 14.20 -15.18 -3.61
N GLU A 310 13.16 -15.55 -4.34
CA GLU A 310 13.19 -15.69 -5.81
C GLU A 310 13.01 -14.31 -6.48
N PRO A 311 13.44 -14.16 -7.77
CA PRO A 311 13.11 -12.97 -8.55
C PRO A 311 11.58 -12.80 -8.69
N TYR A 312 11.02 -11.72 -8.16
CA TYR A 312 9.57 -11.51 -8.11
C TYR A 312 9.09 -10.18 -8.74
N SER A 313 10.00 -9.33 -9.19
CA SER A 313 9.66 -7.99 -9.72
C SER A 313 8.61 -8.03 -10.84
N VAL A 314 8.74 -8.97 -11.77
CA VAL A 314 7.80 -9.15 -12.89
C VAL A 314 6.45 -9.70 -12.41
N ASP A 315 6.48 -10.67 -11.49
CA ASP A 315 5.27 -11.27 -10.91
C ASP A 315 4.49 -10.21 -10.10
N ALA A 316 5.19 -9.38 -9.32
CA ALA A 316 4.58 -8.27 -8.59
C ALA A 316 3.96 -7.23 -9.55
N ALA A 317 4.64 -6.92 -10.66
CA ALA A 317 4.09 -6.03 -11.69
C ALA A 317 2.84 -6.62 -12.36
N MET A 318 2.84 -7.90 -12.71
CA MET A 318 1.67 -8.60 -13.28
C MET A 318 0.52 -8.65 -12.28
N ALA A 319 0.79 -8.98 -11.03
CA ALA A 319 -0.21 -9.03 -9.96
C ALA A 319 -0.88 -7.65 -9.77
N LYS A 320 -0.07 -6.59 -9.66
CA LYS A 320 -0.55 -5.23 -9.46
C LYS A 320 -1.37 -4.73 -10.65
N LEU A 321 -0.88 -4.93 -11.86
CA LEU A 321 -1.58 -4.56 -13.09
C LEU A 321 -2.95 -5.22 -13.17
N PHE A 322 -2.97 -6.54 -13.04
CA PHE A 322 -4.20 -7.31 -13.21
C PHE A 322 -5.21 -7.04 -12.09
N ALA A 323 -4.76 -7.06 -10.83
CA ALA A 323 -5.65 -6.82 -9.68
C ALA A 323 -6.25 -5.42 -9.70
N ALA A 324 -5.47 -4.37 -10.00
CA ALA A 324 -5.96 -2.99 -10.04
C ALA A 324 -7.02 -2.77 -11.14
N GLU A 325 -6.77 -3.24 -12.36
CA GLU A 325 -7.72 -3.12 -13.46
C GLU A 325 -8.97 -4.00 -13.24
N ALA A 326 -8.81 -5.19 -12.66
CA ALA A 326 -9.93 -6.05 -12.29
C ALA A 326 -10.80 -5.39 -11.19
N ALA A 327 -10.18 -4.86 -10.14
CA ALA A 327 -10.89 -4.18 -9.06
C ALA A 327 -11.68 -2.95 -9.55
N SER A 328 -11.09 -2.15 -10.43
CA SER A 328 -11.78 -1.00 -11.05
C SER A 328 -13.01 -1.42 -11.87
N ASP A 329 -12.93 -2.49 -12.65
CA ASP A 329 -14.08 -3.02 -13.39
C ASP A 329 -15.12 -3.63 -12.46
N VAL A 330 -14.70 -4.42 -11.49
CA VAL A 330 -15.59 -5.13 -10.54
C VAL A 330 -16.34 -4.13 -9.66
N THR A 331 -15.69 -3.17 -9.07
CA THR A 331 -16.33 -2.17 -8.19
C THR A 331 -17.33 -1.30 -8.99
N ARG A 332 -16.98 -0.92 -10.22
CA ARG A 332 -17.92 -0.22 -11.13
C ARG A 332 -19.16 -1.07 -11.46
N ARG A 333 -18.99 -2.37 -11.70
CA ARG A 333 -20.12 -3.30 -11.93
C ARG A 333 -20.96 -3.50 -10.67
N ALA A 334 -20.34 -3.53 -9.49
CA ALA A 334 -21.07 -3.60 -8.22
C ALA A 334 -21.98 -2.38 -8.07
N VAL A 335 -21.48 -1.15 -8.26
CA VAL A 335 -22.33 0.06 -8.27
C VAL A 335 -23.48 -0.08 -9.26
N GLN A 336 -23.24 -0.60 -10.46
CA GLN A 336 -24.29 -0.79 -11.47
C GLN A 336 -25.37 -1.80 -11.03
N LEU A 337 -25.00 -2.88 -10.34
CA LEU A 337 -25.94 -3.88 -9.82
C LEU A 337 -26.86 -3.32 -8.72
N PHE A 338 -26.37 -2.36 -7.93
CA PHE A 338 -27.18 -1.65 -6.94
C PHE A 338 -28.15 -0.61 -7.56
N GLY A 339 -27.90 -0.19 -8.82
CA GLY A 339 -28.70 0.85 -9.47
C GLY A 339 -28.54 2.20 -8.75
N GLY A 340 -29.64 2.93 -8.56
CA GLY A 340 -29.63 4.23 -7.89
C GLY A 340 -29.04 4.21 -6.48
N TYR A 341 -29.28 3.15 -5.73
CA TYR A 341 -28.71 2.97 -4.39
C TYR A 341 -27.18 2.82 -4.40
N GLY A 342 -26.58 2.26 -5.45
CA GLY A 342 -25.13 2.18 -5.61
C GLY A 342 -24.46 3.53 -5.86
N TYR A 343 -25.22 4.55 -6.21
CA TYR A 343 -24.74 5.91 -6.46
C TYR A 343 -24.85 6.83 -5.23
N THR A 344 -25.55 6.36 -4.19
CA THR A 344 -25.67 7.06 -2.91
C THR A 344 -24.67 6.50 -1.90
N ARG A 345 -24.39 7.24 -0.83
CA ARG A 345 -23.48 6.82 0.24
C ARG A 345 -24.13 5.83 1.24
N GLU A 346 -25.36 5.44 1.01
CA GLU A 346 -26.11 4.52 1.85
C GLU A 346 -25.53 3.09 1.84
N TYR A 347 -24.77 2.76 0.77
CA TYR A 347 -24.10 1.49 0.59
C TYR A 347 -22.60 1.70 0.27
N PRO A 348 -21.72 0.77 0.70
CA PRO A 348 -20.27 0.99 0.61
C PRO A 348 -19.69 0.89 -0.81
N VAL A 349 -20.45 0.41 -1.79
CA VAL A 349 -19.94 0.09 -3.13
C VAL A 349 -19.43 1.33 -3.89
N GLU A 350 -20.03 2.51 -3.67
CA GLU A 350 -19.55 3.76 -4.28
C GLU A 350 -18.18 4.17 -3.71
N ARG A 351 -17.96 4.00 -2.39
CA ARG A 351 -16.66 4.23 -1.74
C ARG A 351 -15.62 3.25 -2.27
N MET A 352 -15.96 1.96 -2.37
CA MET A 352 -15.07 0.94 -2.91
C MET A 352 -14.65 1.25 -4.36
N MET A 353 -15.57 1.79 -5.19
CA MET A 353 -15.26 2.21 -6.54
C MET A 353 -14.29 3.42 -6.56
N ARG A 354 -14.47 4.40 -5.68
CA ARG A 354 -13.56 5.55 -5.54
C ARG A 354 -12.18 5.09 -5.06
N ASP A 355 -12.15 4.20 -4.08
CA ASP A 355 -10.93 3.66 -3.50
C ASP A 355 -10.15 2.79 -4.50
N ALA A 356 -10.83 1.97 -5.30
CA ALA A 356 -10.19 1.10 -6.28
C ALA A 356 -9.39 1.89 -7.34
N LYS A 357 -9.85 3.08 -7.72
CA LYS A 357 -9.20 3.87 -8.79
C LYS A 357 -7.73 4.19 -8.49
N ILE A 358 -7.37 4.45 -7.25
CA ILE A 358 -5.98 4.82 -6.92
C ILE A 358 -5.02 3.64 -7.14
N THR A 359 -5.50 2.40 -7.05
CA THR A 359 -4.65 1.21 -7.23
C THR A 359 -4.06 1.08 -8.64
N GLU A 360 -4.66 1.72 -9.64
CA GLU A 360 -4.11 1.83 -10.98
C GLU A 360 -3.02 2.89 -11.12
N ILE A 361 -2.89 3.81 -10.14
CA ILE A 361 -2.08 5.03 -10.26
C ILE A 361 -0.81 4.95 -9.41
N TYR A 362 -0.94 4.79 -8.08
CA TYR A 362 0.21 4.88 -7.17
C TYR A 362 1.07 3.60 -7.18
N GLU A 363 2.28 3.72 -6.62
CA GLU A 363 3.34 2.69 -6.63
C GLU A 363 3.66 2.17 -8.04
N GLY A 364 3.60 3.08 -9.00
CA GLY A 364 3.77 2.82 -10.43
C GLY A 364 2.43 2.57 -11.13
N THR A 365 2.09 3.46 -12.09
CA THR A 365 0.83 3.35 -12.84
C THR A 365 0.71 2.01 -13.58
N SER A 366 -0.50 1.67 -14.05
CA SER A 366 -0.72 0.48 -14.90
C SER A 366 0.21 0.46 -16.12
N GLU A 367 0.56 1.63 -16.66
CA GLU A 367 1.53 1.80 -17.76
C GLU A 367 2.95 1.44 -17.31
N VAL A 368 3.36 1.85 -16.11
CA VAL A 368 4.66 1.48 -15.53
C VAL A 368 4.77 -0.03 -15.33
N GLN A 369 3.70 -0.68 -14.86
CA GLN A 369 3.70 -2.14 -14.75
C GLN A 369 3.91 -2.81 -16.12
N ARG A 370 3.24 -2.30 -17.17
CA ARG A 370 3.44 -2.78 -18.54
C ARG A 370 4.87 -2.56 -19.03
N MET A 371 5.51 -1.44 -18.68
CA MET A 371 6.92 -1.18 -18.99
C MET A 371 7.84 -2.20 -18.31
N VAL A 372 7.61 -2.54 -17.05
CA VAL A 372 8.39 -3.56 -16.32
C VAL A 372 8.25 -4.93 -17.00
N ILE A 373 7.02 -5.33 -17.29
CA ILE A 373 6.70 -6.62 -17.91
C ILE A 373 7.32 -6.71 -19.32
N SER A 374 7.09 -5.70 -20.17
CA SER A 374 7.59 -5.71 -21.55
C SER A 374 9.11 -5.71 -21.62
N ARG A 375 9.78 -4.98 -20.72
CA ARG A 375 11.25 -5.00 -20.63
C ARG A 375 11.78 -6.39 -20.27
N ALA A 376 11.12 -7.09 -19.35
CA ALA A 376 11.49 -8.46 -19.00
C ALA A 376 11.28 -9.47 -20.14
N MET A 377 10.32 -9.19 -21.03
CA MET A 377 10.11 -9.96 -22.28
C MET A 377 11.13 -9.64 -23.37
N GLY A 378 12.05 -8.69 -23.15
CA GLY A 378 13.03 -8.24 -24.16
C GLY A 378 12.46 -7.25 -25.19
N VAL A 379 11.25 -6.75 -25.00
CA VAL A 379 10.65 -5.72 -25.85
C VAL A 379 11.16 -4.35 -25.40
N LYS A 380 11.83 -3.63 -26.32
CA LYS A 380 12.41 -2.30 -26.06
C LYS A 380 11.69 -1.22 -26.88
#